data_3bab88b70eda6fff6f1558d613dfebab
#
_entry.id   3bab88b70eda6fff6f1558d613dfebab
#
_cell.length_a   1.000
_cell.length_b   1.000
_cell.length_c   1.000
_cell.angle_alpha   90.00
_cell.angle_beta   90.00
_cell.angle_gamma   90.00
#
_symmetry.space_group_name_H-M   'P 1'
#
loop_
_entity.id
_entity.type
_entity.pdbx_description
1 polymer ?
#
loop_
_entity_poly.entity_id
_entity_poly.type
_entity_poly.pdbx_seq_one_letter_code
_entity_poly.pdbx_strand_id
1 'polypeptide(L)'
;MKFVIVGRGILGSSLYHMLRKLGHDVVVVESGERRVFPSLIHSLLLKDKDIELARMSLDFYREFSVPMREFVSITLGKIGKDILNSWERAGVEIGETYVDWLKSNGIVARGGDRLVYVSKLISSVPFVRGKAKVDLLQEKVYLDGKELHADRYLVVAGPWNPCLLKVKSKSYYCWATLVASRMRELGNHFVYDYEKGFYSRPLLGLGTGIAIVGDGRVIESPPGRRIPVQEDEVLDRARERLGPLVPLYTAGEFCEGTPDMRPAYGPITDRVLYAGGLDGYGAEVGPGLAKLLVDFIVSGEKVQEYFLDRFSHVTNFTIGREPHEI
;
A
#
# COMPACT_ATOMS: atom_id res chain seq x y z
N MET A 1 7.29 27.20 5.11
CA MET A 1 5.86 26.97 5.45
C MET A 1 5.78 26.01 6.61
N LYS A 2 4.70 26.11 7.37
CA LYS A 2 4.37 25.15 8.43
C LYS A 2 3.26 24.19 7.96
N PHE A 3 3.51 22.89 8.09
CA PHE A 3 2.57 21.82 7.73
C PHE A 3 2.11 21.04 8.96
N VAL A 4 0.85 20.63 8.98
CA VAL A 4 0.33 19.62 9.88
C VAL A 4 -0.09 18.42 9.05
N ILE A 5 0.46 17.26 9.35
CA ILE A 5 0.14 15.98 8.71
C ILE A 5 -0.74 15.17 9.67
N VAL A 6 -1.94 14.79 9.24
CA VAL A 6 -2.86 13.94 9.98
C VAL A 6 -2.72 12.51 9.48
N GLY A 7 -2.12 11.65 10.28
CA GLY A 7 -1.80 10.25 9.97
C GLY A 7 -0.30 10.02 9.80
N ARG A 8 0.26 9.05 10.57
CA ARG A 8 1.66 8.63 10.55
C ARG A 8 1.84 7.28 9.85
N GLY A 9 1.09 7.06 8.78
CA GLY A 9 1.28 5.89 7.91
C GLY A 9 2.49 6.02 7.00
N ILE A 10 2.59 5.12 6.02
CA ILE A 10 3.64 5.17 4.98
C ILE A 10 3.61 6.55 4.32
N LEU A 11 2.43 6.99 3.90
CA LEU A 11 2.23 8.26 3.20
C LEU A 11 2.62 9.46 4.08
N GLY A 12 2.09 9.52 5.31
CA GLY A 12 2.41 10.61 6.23
C GLY A 12 3.88 10.65 6.63
N SER A 13 4.51 9.48 6.80
CA SER A 13 5.95 9.39 7.08
C SER A 13 6.79 9.83 5.89
N SER A 14 6.40 9.48 4.66
CA SER A 14 7.08 9.92 3.45
C SER A 14 6.98 11.43 3.25
N LEU A 15 5.78 12.00 3.43
CA LEU A 15 5.55 13.45 3.38
C LEU A 15 6.41 14.19 4.42
N TYR A 16 6.47 13.66 5.65
CA TYR A 16 7.30 14.25 6.70
C TYR A 16 8.76 14.38 6.25
N HIS A 17 9.36 13.31 5.77
CA HIS A 17 10.76 13.32 5.34
C HIS A 17 11.00 14.24 4.14
N MET A 18 10.14 14.21 3.14
CA MET A 18 10.26 15.06 1.95
C MET A 18 10.14 16.55 2.30
N LEU A 19 9.12 16.94 3.08
CA LEU A 19 8.89 18.34 3.46
C LEU A 19 10.00 18.85 4.40
N ARG A 20 10.49 18.02 5.33
CA ARG A 20 11.62 18.37 6.19
C ARG A 20 12.91 18.59 5.38
N LYS A 21 13.16 17.75 4.37
CA LYS A 21 14.28 17.90 3.43
C LYS A 21 14.22 19.24 2.68
N LEU A 22 13.01 19.71 2.35
CA LEU A 22 12.79 21.02 1.72
C LEU A 22 12.84 22.19 2.71
N GLY A 23 13.18 21.97 3.98
CA GLY A 23 13.33 23.01 4.99
C GLY A 23 12.02 23.51 5.61
N HIS A 24 10.93 22.77 5.45
CA HIS A 24 9.64 23.15 6.03
C HIS A 24 9.51 22.71 7.51
N ASP A 25 8.68 23.44 8.27
CA ASP A 25 8.27 23.04 9.61
C ASP A 25 7.10 22.04 9.50
N VAL A 26 7.22 20.85 10.11
CA VAL A 26 6.26 19.78 9.96
C VAL A 26 5.91 19.17 11.32
N VAL A 27 4.62 19.15 11.62
CA VAL A 27 4.05 18.45 12.80
C VAL A 27 3.21 17.29 12.29
N VAL A 28 3.47 16.08 12.80
CA VAL A 28 2.68 14.89 12.49
C VAL A 28 1.78 14.57 13.68
N VAL A 29 0.51 14.28 13.39
CA VAL A 29 -0.50 13.89 14.38
C VAL A 29 -0.92 12.44 14.14
N GLU A 30 -0.98 11.63 15.20
CA GLU A 30 -1.35 10.22 15.13
C GLU A 30 -2.18 9.81 16.34
N SER A 31 -3.26 9.10 16.13
CA SER A 31 -4.10 8.59 17.23
C SER A 31 -3.43 7.49 18.06
N GLY A 32 -2.50 6.76 17.45
CA GLY A 32 -1.78 5.66 18.09
C GLY A 32 -2.53 4.32 18.06
N GLU A 33 -3.64 4.24 17.36
CA GLU A 33 -4.48 3.02 17.24
C GLU A 33 -4.05 2.10 16.08
N ARG A 34 -2.79 2.18 15.66
CA ARG A 34 -2.34 1.47 14.46
C ARG A 34 -1.48 0.25 14.78
N ARG A 35 -1.77 -0.85 14.11
CA ARG A 35 -0.83 -1.98 13.96
C ARG A 35 0.06 -1.69 12.75
N VAL A 36 1.35 -1.78 12.94
CA VAL A 36 2.33 -1.62 11.86
C VAL A 36 2.92 -2.98 11.56
N PHE A 37 2.68 -3.51 10.37
CA PHE A 37 3.40 -4.69 9.91
C PHE A 37 4.90 -4.34 9.81
N PRO A 38 5.79 -5.25 10.25
CA PRO A 38 7.24 -4.99 10.24
C PRO A 38 7.75 -4.77 8.81
N SER A 39 7.21 -5.48 7.85
CA SER A 39 7.55 -5.38 6.43
C SER A 39 6.32 -5.50 5.56
N LEU A 40 6.32 -4.79 4.44
CA LEU A 40 5.30 -4.86 3.41
C LEU A 40 5.94 -5.11 2.04
N ILE A 41 5.14 -5.52 1.08
CA ILE A 41 5.57 -5.72 -0.31
C ILE A 41 5.80 -4.36 -0.96
N HIS A 42 6.89 -4.25 -1.70
CA HIS A 42 7.06 -3.29 -2.77
C HIS A 42 7.26 -4.06 -4.06
N SER A 43 6.47 -3.81 -5.07
CA SER A 43 6.50 -4.48 -6.37
C SER A 43 6.65 -3.50 -7.51
N LEU A 44 7.36 -3.93 -8.56
CA LEU A 44 7.34 -3.34 -9.90
C LEU A 44 6.49 -4.18 -10.87
N LEU A 45 5.89 -5.29 -10.38
CA LEU A 45 5.02 -6.15 -11.17
C LEU A 45 3.58 -5.60 -11.15
N LEU A 46 3.43 -4.33 -11.50
CA LEU A 46 2.17 -3.59 -11.53
C LEU A 46 1.74 -3.31 -12.96
N LYS A 47 0.61 -2.64 -13.12
CA LYS A 47 0.07 -2.20 -14.41
C LYS A 47 0.34 -0.73 -14.65
N ASP A 48 0.41 -0.38 -15.91
CA ASP A 48 0.38 0.99 -16.42
C ASP A 48 1.33 1.95 -15.66
N LYS A 49 0.79 3.11 -15.33
CA LYS A 49 1.52 4.18 -14.63
C LYS A 49 1.80 3.90 -13.16
N ASP A 50 1.15 2.89 -12.56
CA ASP A 50 1.45 2.50 -11.19
C ASP A 50 2.89 1.98 -11.04
N ILE A 51 3.48 1.45 -12.12
CA ILE A 51 4.91 1.10 -12.16
C ILE A 51 5.78 2.35 -11.95
N GLU A 52 5.45 3.47 -12.57
CA GLU A 52 6.20 4.73 -12.41
C GLU A 52 6.10 5.23 -10.97
N LEU A 53 4.91 5.16 -10.39
CA LEU A 53 4.67 5.54 -9.00
C LEU A 53 5.45 4.64 -8.03
N ALA A 54 5.49 3.33 -8.30
CA ALA A 54 6.28 2.37 -7.54
C ALA A 54 7.79 2.63 -7.67
N ARG A 55 8.29 3.03 -8.86
CA ARG A 55 9.69 3.43 -9.03
C ARG A 55 10.05 4.66 -8.19
N MET A 56 9.18 5.67 -8.19
CA MET A 56 9.36 6.85 -7.31
C MET A 56 9.41 6.44 -5.83
N SER A 57 8.60 5.46 -5.44
CA SER A 57 8.61 4.91 -4.08
C SER A 57 9.93 4.18 -3.77
N LEU A 58 10.44 3.40 -4.72
CA LEU A 58 11.70 2.70 -4.57
C LEU A 58 12.87 3.66 -4.42
N ASP A 59 12.88 4.74 -5.20
CA ASP A 59 13.91 5.79 -5.12
C ASP A 59 13.85 6.51 -3.77
N PHE A 60 12.65 6.80 -3.26
CA PHE A 60 12.46 7.33 -1.92
C PHE A 60 13.05 6.39 -0.84
N TYR A 61 12.75 5.09 -0.90
CA TYR A 61 13.27 4.14 0.08
C TYR A 61 14.80 4.05 0.05
N ARG A 62 15.40 4.14 -1.13
CA ARG A 62 16.87 4.19 -1.30
C ARG A 62 17.45 5.48 -0.71
N GLU A 63 16.85 6.62 -1.06
CA GLU A 63 17.28 7.94 -0.59
C GLU A 63 17.26 8.05 0.93
N PHE A 64 16.20 7.58 1.57
CA PHE A 64 16.05 7.62 3.04
C PHE A 64 16.56 6.38 3.76
N SER A 65 17.31 5.53 3.06
CA SER A 65 17.95 4.32 3.62
C SER A 65 16.98 3.41 4.37
N VAL A 66 15.74 3.28 3.85
CA VAL A 66 14.77 2.34 4.39
C VAL A 66 15.20 0.92 4.04
N PRO A 67 15.40 0.02 5.01
CA PRO A 67 15.89 -1.33 4.73
C PRO A 67 14.90 -2.09 3.84
N MET A 68 15.46 -2.79 2.84
CA MET A 68 14.71 -3.61 1.89
C MET A 68 15.42 -4.92 1.63
N ARG A 69 14.68 -5.94 1.23
CA ARG A 69 15.23 -7.21 0.75
C ARG A 69 14.48 -7.66 -0.50
N GLU A 70 15.23 -7.93 -1.55
CA GLU A 70 14.72 -8.40 -2.83
C GLU A 70 14.52 -9.91 -2.83
N PHE A 71 13.52 -10.37 -3.59
CA PHE A 71 13.17 -11.77 -3.76
C PHE A 71 12.86 -12.06 -5.22
N VAL A 72 12.96 -13.33 -5.57
CA VAL A 72 12.45 -13.85 -6.84
C VAL A 72 10.93 -14.01 -6.73
N SER A 73 10.24 -13.62 -7.79
CA SER A 73 8.79 -13.77 -7.91
C SER A 73 8.45 -14.77 -8.99
N ILE A 74 7.40 -15.54 -8.78
CA ILE A 74 6.89 -16.53 -9.70
C ILE A 74 5.41 -16.23 -9.92
N THR A 75 5.07 -15.95 -11.17
CA THR A 75 3.67 -15.70 -11.56
C THR A 75 3.17 -16.87 -12.40
N LEU A 76 2.08 -17.47 -11.97
CA LEU A 76 1.39 -18.56 -12.66
C LEU A 76 0.10 -18.02 -13.30
N GLY A 77 -0.19 -18.48 -14.50
CA GLY A 77 -1.30 -18.00 -15.31
C GLY A 77 -0.84 -17.16 -16.49
N LYS A 78 -1.80 -16.72 -17.29
CA LYS A 78 -1.51 -15.96 -18.51
C LYS A 78 -1.37 -14.47 -18.21
N ILE A 79 -0.22 -13.91 -18.53
CA ILE A 79 0.05 -12.49 -18.44
C ILE A 79 0.13 -11.91 -19.86
N GLY A 80 -0.50 -10.76 -20.07
CA GLY A 80 -0.47 -10.07 -21.36
C GLY A 80 0.95 -9.59 -21.70
N LYS A 81 1.33 -9.71 -22.97
CA LYS A 81 2.67 -9.28 -23.45
C LYS A 81 2.97 -7.82 -23.13
N ASP A 82 1.97 -6.94 -23.20
CA ASP A 82 2.15 -5.52 -22.91
C ASP A 82 2.53 -5.27 -21.44
N ILE A 83 1.99 -6.09 -20.53
CA ILE A 83 2.33 -6.06 -19.10
C ILE A 83 3.77 -6.54 -18.91
N LEU A 84 4.14 -7.68 -19.52
CA LEU A 84 5.51 -8.19 -19.45
C LEU A 84 6.53 -7.19 -19.98
N ASN A 85 6.27 -6.60 -21.15
CA ASN A 85 7.11 -5.55 -21.72
C ASN A 85 7.22 -4.32 -20.80
N SER A 86 6.17 -4.01 -20.02
CA SER A 86 6.20 -2.91 -19.06
C SER A 86 7.08 -3.23 -17.86
N TRP A 87 7.07 -4.48 -17.39
CA TRP A 87 7.97 -4.95 -16.34
C TRP A 87 9.44 -4.91 -16.77
N GLU A 88 9.75 -5.41 -17.99
CA GLU A 88 11.09 -5.33 -18.54
C GLU A 88 11.60 -3.89 -18.67
N ARG A 89 10.74 -2.97 -19.17
CA ARG A 89 11.07 -1.53 -19.23
C ARG A 89 11.30 -0.92 -17.84
N ALA A 90 10.67 -1.47 -16.81
CA ALA A 90 10.91 -1.09 -15.44
C ALA A 90 12.22 -1.65 -14.86
N GLY A 91 12.94 -2.48 -15.62
CA GLY A 91 14.21 -3.11 -15.22
C GLY A 91 14.03 -4.45 -14.48
N VAL A 92 12.87 -5.08 -14.62
CA VAL A 92 12.64 -6.43 -14.10
C VAL A 92 13.15 -7.44 -15.13
N GLU A 93 13.99 -8.37 -14.70
CA GLU A 93 14.42 -9.51 -15.51
C GLU A 93 13.34 -10.58 -15.46
N ILE A 94 12.78 -10.95 -16.59
CA ILE A 94 11.73 -11.97 -16.68
C ILE A 94 12.17 -13.14 -17.57
N GLY A 95 11.69 -14.33 -17.22
CA GLY A 95 11.88 -15.53 -18.01
C GLY A 95 10.75 -16.53 -17.79
N GLU A 96 10.28 -17.16 -18.85
CA GLU A 96 9.30 -18.23 -18.75
C GLU A 96 10.02 -19.57 -18.57
N THR A 97 9.65 -20.35 -17.55
CA THR A 97 10.28 -21.64 -17.27
C THR A 97 9.32 -22.57 -16.52
N TYR A 98 9.61 -23.87 -16.57
CA TYR A 98 8.94 -24.83 -15.70
C TYR A 98 9.53 -24.73 -14.29
N VAL A 99 8.67 -24.57 -13.29
CA VAL A 99 9.05 -24.45 -11.88
C VAL A 99 8.74 -25.77 -11.17
N ASP A 100 9.76 -26.60 -10.95
CA ASP A 100 9.63 -27.97 -10.47
C ASP A 100 8.81 -28.10 -9.19
N TRP A 101 9.04 -27.22 -8.21
CA TRP A 101 8.37 -27.29 -6.92
C TRP A 101 6.90 -26.83 -6.97
N LEU A 102 6.51 -26.05 -8.00
CA LEU A 102 5.11 -25.69 -8.27
C LEU A 102 4.46 -26.61 -9.31
N LYS A 103 5.25 -27.47 -9.95
CA LYS A 103 4.81 -28.39 -11.03
C LYS A 103 4.04 -27.66 -12.14
N SER A 104 4.50 -26.47 -12.51
CA SER A 104 3.83 -25.61 -13.49
C SER A 104 4.82 -24.74 -14.23
N ASN A 105 4.49 -24.38 -15.48
CA ASN A 105 5.16 -23.29 -16.15
C ASN A 105 4.77 -21.97 -15.48
N GLY A 106 5.73 -21.05 -15.35
CA GLY A 106 5.50 -19.76 -14.77
C GLY A 106 6.50 -18.72 -15.27
N ILE A 107 6.15 -17.48 -15.06
CA ILE A 107 7.03 -16.34 -15.31
C ILE A 107 7.82 -16.09 -14.03
N VAL A 108 9.14 -16.26 -14.13
CA VAL A 108 10.08 -15.97 -13.04
C VAL A 108 10.59 -14.56 -13.23
N ALA A 109 10.40 -13.70 -12.24
CA ALA A 109 10.82 -12.31 -12.24
C ALA A 109 11.89 -12.05 -11.17
N ARG A 110 12.94 -11.29 -11.53
CA ARG A 110 14.00 -10.82 -10.64
C ARG A 110 14.06 -9.31 -10.67
N GLY A 111 14.32 -8.67 -9.52
CA GLY A 111 14.31 -7.22 -9.43
C GLY A 111 12.90 -6.59 -9.35
N GLY A 112 11.83 -7.40 -9.41
CA GLY A 112 10.44 -6.97 -9.33
C GLY A 112 10.00 -6.71 -7.88
N ASP A 113 10.10 -7.72 -7.05
CA ASP A 113 9.53 -7.72 -5.70
C ASP A 113 10.56 -7.64 -4.58
N ARG A 114 10.18 -6.94 -3.54
CA ARG A 114 10.97 -6.83 -2.31
C ARG A 114 10.09 -6.64 -1.08
N LEU A 115 10.60 -7.04 0.07
CA LEU A 115 10.06 -6.65 1.37
C LEU A 115 10.72 -5.34 1.81
N VAL A 116 9.91 -4.34 2.12
CA VAL A 116 10.34 -3.06 2.70
C VAL A 116 10.00 -3.04 4.18
N TYR A 117 10.99 -2.72 5.02
CA TYR A 117 10.81 -2.66 6.47
C TYR A 117 10.21 -1.31 6.89
N VAL A 118 8.95 -1.09 6.50
CA VAL A 118 8.19 0.16 6.69
C VAL A 118 8.10 0.60 8.15
N SER A 119 8.20 -0.34 9.10
CA SER A 119 8.26 -0.03 10.53
C SER A 119 9.43 0.90 10.88
N LYS A 120 10.56 0.78 10.18
CA LYS A 120 11.72 1.66 10.37
C LYS A 120 11.44 3.07 9.90
N LEU A 121 10.80 3.21 8.72
CA LEU A 121 10.36 4.51 8.20
C LEU A 121 9.38 5.19 9.17
N ILE A 122 8.34 4.47 9.57
CA ILE A 122 7.27 5.03 10.42
C ILE A 122 7.81 5.39 11.81
N SER A 123 8.66 4.55 12.41
CA SER A 123 9.22 4.80 13.74
C SER A 123 10.20 5.97 13.79
N SER A 124 10.80 6.35 12.66
CA SER A 124 11.72 7.50 12.58
C SER A 124 11.02 8.88 12.64
N VAL A 125 9.68 8.90 12.50
CA VAL A 125 8.91 10.14 12.44
C VAL A 125 8.39 10.52 13.83
N PRO A 126 8.77 11.69 14.37
CA PRO A 126 8.19 12.21 15.60
C PRO A 126 6.72 12.60 15.38
N PHE A 127 5.90 12.46 16.41
CA PHE A 127 4.48 12.77 16.31
C PHE A 127 3.89 13.26 17.62
N VAL A 128 2.78 13.97 17.51
CA VAL A 128 1.92 14.33 18.62
C VAL A 128 0.75 13.35 18.65
N ARG A 129 0.54 12.69 19.79
CA ARG A 129 -0.56 11.74 19.96
C ARG A 129 -1.85 12.47 20.25
N GLY A 130 -2.93 12.12 19.56
CA GLY A 130 -4.28 12.61 19.78
C GLY A 130 -5.22 12.36 18.62
N LYS A 131 -6.51 12.63 18.83
CA LYS A 131 -7.53 12.47 17.79
C LYS A 131 -7.74 13.79 17.05
N ALA A 132 -7.45 13.77 15.76
CA ALA A 132 -7.65 14.90 14.88
C ALA A 132 -9.12 15.04 14.47
N LYS A 133 -9.62 16.27 14.40
CA LYS A 133 -10.89 16.66 13.77
C LYS A 133 -10.57 17.70 12.71
N VAL A 134 -11.11 17.52 11.51
CA VAL A 134 -10.99 18.46 10.40
C VAL A 134 -12.27 19.27 10.26
N ASP A 135 -12.17 20.59 10.28
CA ASP A 135 -13.25 21.51 9.98
C ASP A 135 -12.99 22.10 8.59
N LEU A 136 -13.71 21.61 7.59
CA LEU A 136 -13.55 22.05 6.20
C LEU A 136 -14.10 23.45 5.93
N LEU A 137 -15.08 23.92 6.73
CA LEU A 137 -15.65 25.26 6.57
C LEU A 137 -14.69 26.34 7.07
N GLN A 138 -13.98 26.05 8.17
CA GLN A 138 -12.99 26.97 8.73
C GLN A 138 -11.57 26.68 8.22
N GLU A 139 -11.40 25.61 7.42
CA GLU A 139 -10.10 25.12 6.95
C GLU A 139 -9.08 24.90 8.07
N LYS A 140 -9.52 24.26 9.14
CA LYS A 140 -8.75 24.07 10.37
C LYS A 140 -8.70 22.60 10.78
N VAL A 141 -7.63 22.26 11.50
CA VAL A 141 -7.50 20.96 12.18
C VAL A 141 -7.39 21.19 13.67
N TYR A 142 -8.15 20.42 14.43
CA TYR A 142 -8.13 20.40 15.89
C TYR A 142 -7.57 19.07 16.37
N LEU A 143 -6.75 19.10 17.40
CA LEU A 143 -6.24 17.94 18.13
C LEU A 143 -6.80 17.97 19.54
N ASP A 144 -7.62 16.97 19.88
CA ASP A 144 -8.31 16.90 21.20
C ASP A 144 -8.97 18.23 21.61
N GLY A 145 -9.62 18.89 20.63
CA GLY A 145 -10.33 20.14 20.80
C GLY A 145 -9.48 21.41 20.72
N LYS A 146 -8.15 21.32 20.61
CA LYS A 146 -7.25 22.47 20.45
C LYS A 146 -6.89 22.68 18.98
N GLU A 147 -7.01 23.90 18.48
CA GLU A 147 -6.61 24.25 17.12
C GLU A 147 -5.10 24.06 16.91
N LEU A 148 -4.76 23.41 15.81
CA LEU A 148 -3.39 23.33 15.32
C LEU A 148 -3.18 24.39 14.24
N HIS A 149 -2.24 25.31 14.48
CA HIS A 149 -1.95 26.37 13.51
C HIS A 149 -0.90 25.89 12.50
N ALA A 150 -1.25 25.94 11.20
CA ALA A 150 -0.38 25.61 10.07
C ALA A 150 -0.75 26.46 8.85
N ASP A 151 0.14 26.53 7.85
CA ASP A 151 -0.16 27.12 6.55
C ASP A 151 -1.00 26.15 5.69
N ARG A 152 -0.70 24.85 5.81
CA ARG A 152 -1.38 23.75 5.09
C ARG A 152 -1.58 22.54 6.00
N TYR A 153 -2.66 21.82 5.77
CA TYR A 153 -3.00 20.57 6.44
C TYR A 153 -3.04 19.42 5.43
N LEU A 154 -2.27 18.37 5.69
CA LEU A 154 -2.20 17.18 4.83
C LEU A 154 -2.91 16.04 5.55
N VAL A 155 -4.09 15.68 5.07
CA VAL A 155 -4.91 14.62 5.69
C VAL A 155 -4.66 13.31 4.93
N VAL A 156 -3.93 12.41 5.58
CA VAL A 156 -3.43 11.13 5.03
C VAL A 156 -3.64 9.99 6.03
N ALA A 157 -4.83 10.00 6.64
CA ALA A 157 -5.20 9.10 7.73
C ALA A 157 -5.65 7.71 7.25
N GLY A 158 -5.43 7.37 5.95
CA GLY A 158 -5.79 6.07 5.36
C GLY A 158 -7.27 5.77 5.54
N PRO A 159 -7.64 4.60 6.12
CA PRO A 159 -9.04 4.18 6.22
C PRO A 159 -9.95 5.15 6.99
N TRP A 160 -9.40 6.10 7.75
CA TRP A 160 -10.16 7.15 8.43
C TRP A 160 -10.40 8.40 7.57
N ASN A 161 -9.75 8.54 6.40
CA ASN A 161 -9.96 9.68 5.52
C ASN A 161 -11.44 9.91 5.17
N PRO A 162 -12.25 8.87 4.81
CA PRO A 162 -13.68 9.07 4.53
C PRO A 162 -14.48 9.61 5.73
N CYS A 163 -14.00 9.37 6.95
CA CYS A 163 -14.64 9.90 8.17
C CYS A 163 -14.21 11.34 8.48
N LEU A 164 -13.04 11.76 8.04
CA LEU A 164 -12.47 13.09 8.30
C LEU A 164 -12.80 14.08 7.18
N LEU A 165 -12.91 13.59 5.96
CA LEU A 165 -13.05 14.38 4.74
C LEU A 165 -14.25 13.90 3.92
N LYS A 166 -14.79 14.79 3.06
CA LYS A 166 -15.80 14.43 2.05
C LYS A 166 -15.14 13.98 0.75
N VAL A 167 -14.29 12.95 0.83
CA VAL A 167 -13.60 12.38 -0.34
C VAL A 167 -14.34 11.19 -0.93
N LYS A 168 -14.12 10.91 -2.20
CA LYS A 168 -14.66 9.73 -2.90
C LYS A 168 -13.74 8.54 -2.64
N SER A 169 -13.70 8.11 -1.39
CA SER A 169 -13.02 6.89 -0.97
C SER A 169 -13.85 6.16 0.07
N LYS A 170 -13.55 4.88 0.27
CA LYS A 170 -14.20 4.02 1.26
C LYS A 170 -13.17 3.24 2.05
N SER A 171 -13.51 2.94 3.28
CA SER A 171 -12.74 2.00 4.09
C SER A 171 -13.20 0.57 3.82
N TYR A 172 -12.25 -0.33 3.78
CA TYR A 172 -12.48 -1.76 3.67
C TYR A 172 -11.48 -2.54 4.54
N TYR A 173 -11.82 -3.77 4.84
CA TYR A 173 -10.99 -4.70 5.58
C TYR A 173 -10.45 -5.77 4.64
N CYS A 174 -9.15 -6.01 4.65
CA CYS A 174 -8.48 -7.10 3.96
C CYS A 174 -7.68 -7.95 4.96
N TRP A 175 -7.38 -9.20 4.61
CA TRP A 175 -6.69 -10.13 5.50
C TRP A 175 -5.83 -11.12 4.75
N ALA A 176 -4.88 -11.70 5.47
CA ALA A 176 -4.06 -12.80 4.99
C ALA A 176 -3.68 -13.72 6.15
N THR A 177 -3.31 -14.95 5.83
CA THR A 177 -2.98 -15.99 6.80
C THR A 177 -1.50 -16.29 6.79
N LEU A 178 -0.87 -16.23 7.96
CA LEU A 178 0.46 -16.75 8.20
C LEU A 178 0.41 -18.26 8.22
N VAL A 179 1.22 -18.91 7.41
CA VAL A 179 1.27 -20.37 7.28
C VAL A 179 2.68 -20.90 7.48
N ALA A 180 2.76 -22.16 7.95
CA ALA A 180 3.99 -22.95 7.93
C ALA A 180 3.85 -24.07 6.90
N SER A 181 4.94 -24.35 6.17
CA SER A 181 5.06 -25.42 5.18
C SER A 181 6.42 -26.13 5.31
N ARG A 182 6.48 -27.36 4.86
CA ARG A 182 7.75 -28.06 4.65
C ARG A 182 8.51 -27.57 3.41
N MET A 183 7.82 -26.86 2.52
CA MET A 183 8.37 -26.27 1.31
C MET A 183 9.14 -24.98 1.69
N ARG A 184 10.47 -25.08 1.71
CA ARG A 184 11.34 -23.96 2.10
C ARG A 184 11.35 -22.82 1.08
N GLU A 185 11.00 -23.11 -0.15
CA GLU A 185 10.89 -22.17 -1.26
C GLU A 185 9.92 -21.04 -0.95
N LEU A 186 8.83 -21.33 -0.22
CA LEU A 186 7.85 -20.31 0.22
C LEU A 186 8.44 -19.20 1.09
N GLY A 187 9.50 -19.50 1.84
CA GLY A 187 10.22 -18.50 2.62
C GLY A 187 11.18 -17.64 1.81
N ASN A 188 11.36 -17.93 0.50
CA ASN A 188 12.35 -17.28 -0.37
C ASN A 188 11.77 -16.73 -1.68
N HIS A 189 10.51 -17.01 -1.99
CA HIS A 189 9.86 -16.59 -3.23
C HIS A 189 8.51 -15.94 -2.97
N PHE A 190 8.18 -14.96 -3.80
CA PHE A 190 6.81 -14.54 -4.00
C PHE A 190 6.16 -15.49 -5.02
N VAL A 191 4.90 -15.83 -4.81
CA VAL A 191 4.10 -16.61 -5.75
C VAL A 191 2.78 -15.89 -5.97
N TYR A 192 2.47 -15.58 -7.22
CA TYR A 192 1.20 -15.05 -7.67
C TYR A 192 0.54 -16.11 -8.56
N ASP A 193 -0.45 -16.81 -8.03
CA ASP A 193 -1.16 -17.86 -8.78
C ASP A 193 -2.53 -17.33 -9.23
N TYR A 194 -2.55 -16.78 -10.45
CA TYR A 194 -3.78 -16.26 -11.06
C TYR A 194 -4.71 -17.39 -11.57
N GLU A 195 -4.21 -18.62 -11.71
CA GLU A 195 -5.04 -19.77 -12.05
C GLU A 195 -5.87 -20.23 -10.86
N LYS A 196 -5.30 -20.21 -9.66
CA LYS A 196 -5.93 -20.61 -8.41
C LYS A 196 -6.45 -19.43 -7.59
N GLY A 197 -6.12 -18.20 -7.94
CA GLY A 197 -6.58 -16.97 -7.29
C GLY A 197 -6.06 -16.84 -5.86
N PHE A 198 -4.74 -16.93 -5.67
CA PHE A 198 -4.07 -16.63 -4.41
C PHE A 198 -2.67 -16.07 -4.65
N TYR A 199 -2.15 -15.40 -3.64
CA TYR A 199 -0.73 -15.05 -3.57
C TYR A 199 -0.08 -15.64 -2.32
N SER A 200 1.24 -15.87 -2.39
CA SER A 200 2.07 -16.20 -1.24
C SER A 200 3.32 -15.33 -1.23
N ARG A 201 3.70 -14.84 -0.06
CA ARG A 201 4.92 -14.06 0.12
C ARG A 201 5.72 -14.49 1.34
N PRO A 202 7.06 -14.37 1.34
CA PRO A 202 7.87 -14.59 2.53
C PRO A 202 7.44 -13.67 3.68
N LEU A 203 7.50 -14.14 4.92
CA LEU A 203 7.26 -13.28 6.08
C LEU A 203 8.45 -12.33 6.30
N LEU A 204 9.67 -12.88 6.45
CA LEU A 204 10.89 -12.14 6.72
C LEU A 204 12.07 -12.59 5.84
N GLY A 205 11.84 -13.52 4.91
CA GLY A 205 12.89 -14.06 4.06
C GLY A 205 14.00 -14.80 4.82
N LEU A 206 13.64 -15.56 5.83
CA LEU A 206 14.60 -16.31 6.65
C LEU A 206 14.94 -17.69 6.11
N GLY A 207 14.50 -18.04 4.90
CA GLY A 207 14.71 -19.37 4.30
C GLY A 207 13.95 -20.48 5.01
N THR A 208 12.95 -20.12 5.80
CA THR A 208 12.04 -21.03 6.49
C THR A 208 10.79 -21.21 5.61
N GLY A 209 10.10 -22.33 5.72
CA GLY A 209 8.79 -22.55 5.07
C GLY A 209 7.64 -21.72 5.69
N ILE A 210 7.94 -20.49 6.16
CA ILE A 210 6.94 -19.58 6.74
C ILE A 210 6.62 -18.50 5.72
N ALA A 211 5.35 -18.40 5.37
CA ALA A 211 4.85 -17.47 4.37
C ALA A 211 3.51 -16.85 4.80
N ILE A 212 3.12 -15.79 4.12
CA ILE A 212 1.78 -15.19 4.22
C ILE A 212 1.03 -15.53 2.94
N VAL A 213 -0.19 -16.05 3.09
CA VAL A 213 -1.07 -16.41 1.97
C VAL A 213 -2.34 -15.54 2.03
N GLY A 214 -2.74 -15.01 0.90
CA GLY A 214 -3.95 -14.19 0.72
C GLY A 214 -4.50 -14.27 -0.69
N ASP A 215 -5.63 -13.63 -0.94
CA ASP A 215 -6.29 -13.61 -2.26
C ASP A 215 -6.84 -12.23 -2.66
N GLY A 216 -6.49 -11.18 -1.93
CA GLY A 216 -6.91 -9.81 -2.23
C GLY A 216 -8.41 -9.54 -2.01
N ARG A 217 -9.17 -10.48 -1.41
CA ARG A 217 -10.58 -10.22 -1.07
C ARG A 217 -10.71 -9.14 -0.03
N VAL A 218 -11.76 -8.34 -0.15
CA VAL A 218 -12.04 -7.19 0.70
C VAL A 218 -13.48 -7.19 1.19
N ILE A 219 -13.71 -6.56 2.35
CA ILE A 219 -15.04 -6.33 2.90
C ILE A 219 -15.17 -4.83 3.22
N GLU A 220 -16.08 -4.13 2.53
CA GLU A 220 -16.37 -2.73 2.87
C GLU A 220 -16.86 -2.65 4.32
N SER A 221 -16.17 -1.87 5.12
CA SER A 221 -16.52 -1.67 6.54
C SER A 221 -15.90 -0.41 7.08
N PRO A 222 -16.58 0.31 7.97
CA PRO A 222 -15.97 1.40 8.73
C PRO A 222 -14.74 0.93 9.50
N PRO A 223 -13.70 1.76 9.62
CA PRO A 223 -12.49 1.39 10.35
C PRO A 223 -12.77 1.14 11.84
N GLY A 224 -12.03 0.20 12.43
CA GLY A 224 -12.14 -0.17 13.84
C GLY A 224 -13.23 -1.19 14.16
N ARG A 225 -14.06 -1.61 13.19
CA ARG A 225 -15.05 -2.69 13.38
C ARG A 225 -14.36 -4.04 13.25
N ARG A 226 -14.54 -4.93 14.25
CA ARG A 226 -14.04 -6.31 14.15
C ARG A 226 -14.80 -7.06 13.05
N ILE A 227 -14.07 -7.59 12.08
CA ILE A 227 -14.61 -8.37 10.96
C ILE A 227 -14.23 -9.84 11.17
N PRO A 228 -15.21 -10.79 11.20
CA PRO A 228 -14.89 -12.20 11.13
C PRO A 228 -14.37 -12.53 9.73
N VAL A 229 -13.24 -13.21 9.65
CA VAL A 229 -12.63 -13.62 8.37
C VAL A 229 -12.76 -15.11 8.15
N GLN A 230 -12.99 -15.51 6.90
CA GLN A 230 -13.02 -16.88 6.45
C GLN A 230 -11.71 -17.21 5.75
N GLU A 231 -10.90 -18.04 6.39
CA GLU A 231 -9.55 -18.38 5.92
C GLU A 231 -9.53 -19.56 4.95
N ASP A 232 -10.48 -20.49 5.12
CA ASP A 232 -10.39 -21.85 4.59
C ASP A 232 -10.32 -21.90 3.07
N GLU A 233 -11.14 -21.13 2.36
CA GLU A 233 -11.19 -21.20 0.90
C GLU A 233 -9.87 -20.81 0.20
N VAL A 234 -9.17 -19.77 0.66
CA VAL A 234 -7.89 -19.37 0.07
C VAL A 234 -6.81 -20.40 0.39
N LEU A 235 -6.84 -20.95 1.59
CA LEU A 235 -5.88 -21.98 2.00
C LEU A 235 -6.07 -23.28 1.24
N ASP A 236 -7.32 -23.67 0.94
CA ASP A 236 -7.59 -24.87 0.16
C ASP A 236 -7.08 -24.73 -1.27
N ARG A 237 -7.32 -23.60 -1.94
CA ARG A 237 -6.74 -23.32 -3.26
C ARG A 237 -5.21 -23.30 -3.23
N ALA A 238 -4.63 -22.67 -2.20
CA ALA A 238 -3.18 -22.65 -2.02
C ALA A 238 -2.60 -24.04 -1.77
N ARG A 239 -3.27 -24.91 -0.98
CA ARG A 239 -2.84 -26.28 -0.73
C ARG A 239 -2.81 -27.16 -1.98
N GLU A 240 -3.71 -26.93 -2.92
CA GLU A 240 -3.69 -27.64 -4.22
C GLU A 240 -2.39 -27.39 -5.00
N ARG A 241 -1.80 -26.21 -4.87
CA ARG A 241 -0.57 -25.80 -5.56
C ARG A 241 0.69 -26.01 -4.71
N LEU A 242 0.62 -25.62 -3.45
CA LEU A 242 1.77 -25.54 -2.56
C LEU A 242 1.90 -26.76 -1.62
N GLY A 243 0.98 -27.74 -1.72
CA GLY A 243 0.94 -28.87 -0.79
C GLY A 243 0.47 -28.47 0.61
N PRO A 244 0.75 -29.30 1.64
CA PRO A 244 0.21 -29.07 2.98
C PRO A 244 0.70 -27.74 3.60
N LEU A 245 -0.27 -26.94 4.02
CA LEU A 245 -0.07 -25.68 4.74
C LEU A 245 -0.73 -25.75 6.12
N VAL A 246 0.01 -25.39 7.15
CA VAL A 246 -0.48 -25.29 8.52
C VAL A 246 -0.74 -23.81 8.82
N PRO A 247 -2.01 -23.39 9.01
CA PRO A 247 -2.31 -22.02 9.39
C PRO A 247 -1.81 -21.77 10.82
N LEU A 248 -1.10 -20.67 11.02
CA LEU A 248 -0.57 -20.24 12.30
C LEU A 248 -1.36 -19.06 12.88
N TYR A 249 -1.70 -18.11 12.04
CA TYR A 249 -2.39 -16.89 12.47
C TYR A 249 -2.98 -16.14 11.27
N THR A 250 -4.23 -15.71 11.37
CA THR A 250 -4.86 -14.82 10.38
C THR A 250 -4.97 -13.43 10.95
N ALA A 251 -4.50 -12.47 10.17
CA ALA A 251 -4.58 -11.06 10.49
C ALA A 251 -5.10 -10.26 9.30
N GLY A 252 -5.82 -9.21 9.60
CA GLY A 252 -6.22 -8.23 8.61
C GLY A 252 -6.11 -6.82 9.16
N GLU A 253 -6.21 -5.88 8.25
CA GLU A 253 -6.15 -4.46 8.55
C GLU A 253 -7.14 -3.70 7.68
N PHE A 254 -7.46 -2.48 8.11
CA PHE A 254 -8.27 -1.58 7.31
C PHE A 254 -7.42 -0.84 6.30
N CYS A 255 -7.91 -0.79 5.08
CA CYS A 255 -7.35 -0.04 3.96
C CYS A 255 -8.35 1.01 3.48
N GLU A 256 -7.89 1.92 2.66
CA GLU A 256 -8.71 2.91 1.96
C GLU A 256 -8.66 2.62 0.48
N GLY A 257 -9.83 2.55 -0.16
CA GLY A 257 -9.98 2.36 -1.59
C GLY A 257 -10.73 3.50 -2.26
N THR A 258 -10.36 3.77 -3.49
CA THR A 258 -10.97 4.74 -4.39
C THR A 258 -11.88 4.05 -5.40
N PRO A 259 -12.68 4.81 -6.18
CA PRO A 259 -13.57 4.22 -7.19
C PRO A 259 -12.89 3.38 -8.28
N ASP A 260 -11.65 3.69 -8.63
CA ASP A 260 -10.87 2.99 -9.65
C ASP A 260 -9.74 2.13 -9.05
N MET A 261 -9.75 1.93 -7.74
CA MET A 261 -8.74 1.19 -7.00
C MET A 261 -7.31 1.70 -7.24
N ARG A 262 -7.14 3.00 -7.48
CA ARG A 262 -5.86 3.67 -7.67
C ARG A 262 -5.72 4.85 -6.71
N PRO A 263 -4.51 5.15 -6.22
CA PRO A 263 -4.31 6.23 -5.26
C PRO A 263 -4.74 7.58 -5.80
N ALA A 264 -5.11 8.48 -4.90
CA ALA A 264 -5.54 9.82 -5.26
C ALA A 264 -4.94 10.88 -4.34
N TYR A 265 -4.68 12.07 -4.91
CA TYR A 265 -4.26 13.25 -4.16
C TYR A 265 -4.88 14.53 -4.73
N GLY A 266 -4.91 15.57 -3.92
CA GLY A 266 -5.34 16.89 -4.36
C GLY A 266 -5.90 17.76 -3.25
N PRO A 267 -6.29 19.01 -3.55
CA PRO A 267 -6.89 19.91 -2.59
C PRO A 267 -8.35 19.54 -2.31
N ILE A 268 -8.73 19.60 -1.05
CA ILE A 268 -10.12 19.58 -0.59
C ILE A 268 -10.61 21.01 -0.44
N THR A 269 -9.75 21.87 0.11
CA THR A 269 -9.91 23.32 0.17
C THR A 269 -8.55 23.97 -0.10
N ASP A 270 -8.45 25.29 -0.02
CA ASP A 270 -7.18 25.99 -0.25
C ASP A 270 -6.09 25.58 0.74
N ARG A 271 -6.46 25.22 2.00
CA ARG A 271 -5.52 24.86 3.04
C ARG A 271 -5.49 23.39 3.40
N VAL A 272 -6.52 22.62 3.07
CA VAL A 272 -6.64 21.20 3.39
C VAL A 272 -6.42 20.37 2.13
N LEU A 273 -5.36 19.57 2.12
CA LEU A 273 -5.02 18.66 1.05
C LEU A 273 -5.19 17.21 1.51
N TYR A 274 -5.52 16.36 0.56
CA TYR A 274 -5.72 14.93 0.73
C TYR A 274 -4.69 14.15 -0.09
N ALA A 275 -4.25 13.03 0.45
CA ALA A 275 -3.74 11.91 -0.33
C ALA A 275 -4.10 10.59 0.38
N GLY A 276 -4.47 9.59 -0.42
CA GLY A 276 -4.95 8.31 0.11
C GLY A 276 -5.39 7.36 -1.00
N GLY A 277 -6.27 6.41 -0.64
CA GLY A 277 -6.71 5.39 -1.57
C GLY A 277 -5.56 4.47 -1.99
N LEU A 278 -4.74 4.04 -1.03
CA LEU A 278 -3.57 3.19 -1.32
C LEU A 278 -3.94 1.73 -1.60
N ASP A 279 -5.20 1.37 -1.54
CA ASP A 279 -5.81 0.14 -2.07
C ASP A 279 -5.05 -1.16 -1.75
N GLY A 280 -4.49 -1.26 -0.53
CA GLY A 280 -3.72 -2.43 -0.07
C GLY A 280 -2.24 -2.44 -0.48
N TYR A 281 -1.83 -1.68 -1.49
CA TYR A 281 -0.45 -1.65 -2.00
C TYR A 281 0.34 -0.37 -1.65
N GLY A 282 0.07 0.15 -0.46
CA GLY A 282 0.65 1.42 -0.01
C GLY A 282 2.18 1.46 0.10
N ALA A 283 2.85 0.32 0.30
CA ALA A 283 4.31 0.30 0.30
C ALA A 283 4.89 0.40 -1.12
N GLU A 284 4.12 0.03 -2.14
CA GLU A 284 4.53 0.15 -3.53
C GLU A 284 4.40 1.60 -4.02
N VAL A 285 3.26 2.24 -3.76
CA VAL A 285 2.91 3.52 -4.39
C VAL A 285 2.85 4.71 -3.43
N GLY A 286 2.81 4.49 -2.12
CA GLY A 286 2.61 5.55 -1.14
C GLY A 286 3.67 6.65 -1.17
N PRO A 287 4.98 6.35 -1.12
CA PRO A 287 6.02 7.37 -1.24
C PRO A 287 6.00 8.12 -2.58
N GLY A 288 5.68 7.40 -3.70
CA GLY A 288 5.49 8.03 -5.00
C GLY A 288 4.32 9.02 -4.98
N LEU A 289 3.18 8.64 -4.40
CA LEU A 289 2.05 9.54 -4.23
C LEU A 289 2.39 10.74 -3.34
N ALA A 290 3.17 10.53 -2.28
CA ALA A 290 3.68 11.62 -1.44
C ALA A 290 4.52 12.61 -2.25
N LYS A 291 5.37 12.10 -3.16
CA LYS A 291 6.17 12.94 -4.08
C LYS A 291 5.26 13.78 -4.98
N LEU A 292 4.24 13.17 -5.60
CA LEU A 292 3.29 13.90 -6.44
C LEU A 292 2.56 15.01 -5.66
N LEU A 293 2.15 14.74 -4.42
CA LEU A 293 1.52 15.77 -3.57
C LEU A 293 2.50 16.89 -3.22
N VAL A 294 3.77 16.58 -2.93
CA VAL A 294 4.80 17.58 -2.66
C VAL A 294 5.07 18.43 -3.90
N ASP A 295 5.18 17.82 -5.08
CA ASP A 295 5.38 18.55 -6.35
C ASP A 295 4.20 19.49 -6.62
N PHE A 296 2.97 19.03 -6.39
CA PHE A 296 1.79 19.89 -6.49
C PHE A 296 1.85 21.08 -5.52
N ILE A 297 2.27 20.87 -4.28
CA ILE A 297 2.38 21.93 -3.27
C ILE A 297 3.44 22.99 -3.68
N VAL A 298 4.55 22.54 -4.26
CA VAL A 298 5.71 23.39 -4.57
C VAL A 298 5.56 24.11 -5.92
N SER A 299 5.10 23.39 -6.95
CA SER A 299 5.08 23.88 -8.34
C SER A 299 3.68 23.99 -8.95
N GLY A 300 2.66 23.43 -8.30
CA GLY A 300 1.31 23.31 -8.87
C GLY A 300 1.19 22.20 -9.93
N GLU A 301 2.22 21.38 -10.12
CA GLU A 301 2.21 20.29 -11.10
C GLU A 301 1.18 19.22 -10.74
N LYS A 302 0.37 18.81 -11.73
CA LYS A 302 -0.69 17.83 -11.59
C LYS A 302 -0.43 16.63 -12.47
N VAL A 303 -0.48 15.45 -11.88
CA VAL A 303 -0.56 14.20 -12.62
C VAL A 303 -2.02 13.74 -12.63
N GLN A 304 -2.69 13.94 -13.75
CA GLN A 304 -4.16 13.84 -13.87
C GLN A 304 -4.67 12.45 -13.49
N GLU A 305 -3.92 11.41 -13.78
CA GLU A 305 -4.26 10.02 -13.48
C GLU A 305 -4.42 9.73 -11.97
N TYR A 306 -3.80 10.54 -11.12
CA TYR A 306 -3.88 10.42 -9.66
C TYR A 306 -4.54 11.63 -9.00
N PHE A 307 -4.95 12.64 -9.79
CA PHE A 307 -5.55 13.83 -9.22
C PHE A 307 -7.01 13.60 -8.84
N LEU A 308 -7.42 14.12 -7.69
CA LEU A 308 -8.72 13.83 -7.04
C LEU A 308 -9.93 14.23 -7.89
N ASP A 309 -9.79 15.24 -8.76
CA ASP A 309 -10.88 15.76 -9.60
C ASP A 309 -11.39 14.74 -10.64
N ARG A 310 -10.62 13.68 -10.93
CA ARG A 310 -11.06 12.57 -11.81
C ARG A 310 -12.31 11.87 -11.29
N PHE A 311 -12.61 12.00 -10.00
CA PHE A 311 -13.80 11.43 -9.38
C PHE A 311 -14.99 12.38 -9.28
N SER A 312 -14.92 13.59 -9.86
CA SER A 312 -15.97 14.61 -9.77
C SER A 312 -17.36 14.09 -10.15
N HIS A 313 -17.43 13.20 -11.13
CA HIS A 313 -18.69 12.63 -11.66
C HIS A 313 -19.11 11.32 -10.97
N VAL A 314 -18.29 10.77 -10.06
CA VAL A 314 -18.61 9.53 -9.38
C VAL A 314 -19.62 9.79 -8.27
N THR A 315 -20.77 9.16 -8.33
CA THR A 315 -21.83 9.27 -7.30
C THR A 315 -21.79 8.09 -6.33
N ASN A 316 -21.73 6.87 -6.86
CA ASN A 316 -21.67 5.63 -6.10
C ASN A 316 -20.60 4.71 -6.69
N PHE A 317 -19.95 3.93 -5.84
CA PHE A 317 -19.00 2.89 -6.25
C PHE A 317 -18.93 1.79 -5.18
N THR A 318 -18.45 0.64 -5.58
CA THR A 318 -18.09 -0.48 -4.69
C THR A 318 -16.58 -0.66 -4.76
N ILE A 319 -15.98 -1.08 -3.66
CA ILE A 319 -14.57 -1.42 -3.62
C ILE A 319 -14.35 -2.72 -4.41
N GLY A 320 -13.42 -2.71 -5.35
CA GLY A 320 -12.94 -3.86 -6.08
C GLY A 320 -11.98 -4.71 -5.25
N ARG A 321 -11.40 -5.73 -5.88
CA ARG A 321 -10.28 -6.46 -5.29
C ARG A 321 -9.01 -5.62 -5.28
N GLU A 322 -8.06 -5.97 -4.42
CA GLU A 322 -6.75 -5.30 -4.40
C GLU A 322 -6.03 -5.43 -5.75
N PRO A 323 -5.28 -4.40 -6.20
CA PRO A 323 -4.81 -4.27 -7.59
C PRO A 323 -3.71 -5.27 -8.02
N HIS A 324 -3.21 -6.12 -7.15
CA HIS A 324 -2.29 -7.19 -7.52
C HIS A 324 -2.90 -8.26 -8.45
N GLU A 325 -4.19 -8.16 -8.75
CA GLU A 325 -4.82 -9.02 -9.74
C GLU A 325 -4.66 -8.43 -11.14
N ILE A 326 -3.80 -9.06 -11.92
CA ILE A 326 -3.57 -8.75 -13.34
C ILE A 326 -4.66 -9.36 -14.21
#